data_eefe294ca60bb062c1cb63b2847db881
#
_entry.id   eefe294ca60bb062c1cb63b2847db881
#
_cell.length_a   1.000
_cell.length_b   1.000
_cell.length_c   1.000
_cell.angle_alpha   90.00
_cell.angle_beta   90.00
_cell.angle_gamma   90.00
#
_symmetry.space_group_name_H-M   'P 1'
#
loop_
_entity.id
_entity.type
_entity.pdbx_description
1 polymer ?
#
loop_
_entity_poly.entity_id
_entity_poly.type
_entity_poly.pdbx_seq_one_letter_code
_entity_poly.pdbx_strand_id
1 'polypeptide(L)'
;MLRGWDPAGGVALHDVTHLDLHVRNVPTNVREFGGARINGNSIFVFEIADLCIAHLGHLHHVLTDVHLGELGQVDVLLVPVDGSYTMAQELMVEVIDQIQPALVIPMHYFSTYTLAGFLELVRGRYEVVVEEEPTIVLTRTTLPYRQVLVLPGG
;
A
#
# COMPACT_ATOMS: atom_id res chain seq x y z
N MET A 1 14.86 -13.25 5.24
CA MET A 1 13.46 -12.88 4.97
C MET A 1 13.06 -11.80 5.96
N LEU A 2 12.61 -10.64 5.48
CA LEU A 2 12.06 -9.57 6.31
C LEU A 2 10.60 -9.91 6.64
N ARG A 3 10.27 -10.00 7.92
CA ARG A 3 8.89 -10.26 8.36
C ARG A 3 8.21 -8.94 8.74
N GLY A 4 6.97 -8.72 8.32
CA GLY A 4 6.19 -7.53 8.66
C GLY A 4 5.71 -7.49 10.11
N TRP A 5 6.09 -8.46 10.94
CA TRP A 5 5.72 -8.61 12.36
C TRP A 5 6.74 -9.44 13.12
N ASP A 6 6.85 -9.20 14.44
CA ASP A 6 7.71 -9.97 15.31
C ASP A 6 6.94 -11.17 15.92
N PRO A 7 7.39 -12.43 15.72
CA PRO A 7 6.76 -13.60 16.33
C PRO A 7 6.70 -13.56 17.86
N ALA A 8 7.62 -12.84 18.49
CA ALA A 8 7.66 -12.67 19.95
C ALA A 8 6.68 -11.58 20.46
N GLY A 9 5.94 -10.93 19.57
CA GLY A 9 4.98 -9.87 19.91
C GLY A 9 5.58 -8.48 20.06
N GLY A 10 6.85 -8.31 19.74
CA GLY A 10 7.52 -7.01 19.70
C GLY A 10 7.20 -6.22 18.43
N VAL A 11 7.99 -5.17 18.21
CA VAL A 11 7.92 -4.35 16.99
C VAL A 11 8.92 -4.89 15.97
N ALA A 12 8.46 -5.25 14.78
CA ALA A 12 9.36 -5.55 13.67
C ALA A 12 9.89 -4.22 13.10
N LEU A 13 11.22 -4.02 13.16
CA LEU A 13 11.88 -2.85 12.59
C LEU A 13 12.92 -3.31 11.57
N HIS A 14 12.83 -2.78 10.39
CA HIS A 14 13.72 -3.06 9.27
C HIS A 14 14.23 -1.75 8.67
N ASP A 15 15.53 -1.70 8.46
CA ASP A 15 16.22 -0.62 7.77
C ASP A 15 17.45 -1.27 7.11
N VAL A 16 17.33 -1.63 5.83
CA VAL A 16 18.29 -2.45 5.11
C VAL A 16 18.57 -1.83 3.76
N THR A 17 19.86 -1.61 3.47
CA THR A 17 20.30 -1.17 2.14
C THR A 17 21.04 -2.31 1.45
N HIS A 18 20.69 -2.57 0.19
CA HIS A 18 21.39 -3.50 -0.69
C HIS A 18 21.54 -2.87 -2.07
N LEU A 19 22.77 -2.60 -2.46
CA LEU A 19 23.08 -1.83 -3.69
C LEU A 19 22.38 -0.46 -3.65
N ASP A 20 21.52 -0.20 -4.63
CA ASP A 20 20.71 1.02 -4.81
C ASP A 20 19.30 0.91 -4.24
N LEU A 21 18.95 -0.23 -3.62
CA LEU A 21 17.67 -0.46 -2.97
C LEU A 21 17.80 -0.25 -1.45
N HIS A 22 17.01 0.66 -0.91
CA HIS A 22 16.78 0.82 0.52
C HIS A 22 15.38 0.30 0.89
N VAL A 23 15.30 -0.55 1.89
CA VAL A 23 14.04 -1.14 2.39
C VAL A 23 13.90 -0.82 3.87
N ARG A 24 12.83 -0.15 4.22
CA ARG A 24 12.45 0.10 5.61
C ARG A 24 10.98 -0.24 5.84
N ASN A 25 10.52 -0.26 7.07
CA ASN A 25 9.11 -0.48 7.37
C ASN A 25 8.58 0.50 8.40
N VAL A 26 7.28 0.72 8.34
CA VAL A 26 6.50 1.44 9.34
C VAL A 26 5.55 0.43 10.00
N PRO A 27 5.71 0.11 11.30
CA PRO A 27 4.85 -0.82 12.00
C PRO A 27 3.43 -0.29 12.12
N THR A 28 2.45 -1.15 11.87
CA THR A 28 1.02 -0.85 12.01
C THR A 28 0.29 -2.03 12.63
N ASN A 29 -0.98 -1.87 12.93
CA ASN A 29 -1.77 -2.92 13.55
C ASN A 29 -2.43 -3.79 12.48
N VAL A 30 -2.74 -5.04 12.86
CA VAL A 30 -3.56 -5.95 12.07
C VAL A 30 -4.80 -6.34 12.88
N ARG A 31 -5.88 -6.69 12.19
CA ARG A 31 -7.08 -7.24 12.80
C ARG A 31 -6.96 -8.74 12.91
N GLU A 32 -7.21 -9.29 14.09
CA GLU A 32 -7.27 -10.73 14.34
C GLU A 32 -8.63 -11.11 14.95
N PHE A 33 -8.88 -12.42 15.02
CA PHE A 33 -10.05 -12.92 15.72
C PHE A 33 -9.96 -12.58 17.21
N GLY A 34 -10.79 -11.63 17.66
CA GLY A 34 -10.76 -11.14 19.07
C GLY A 34 -10.25 -9.73 19.26
N GLY A 35 -9.83 -9.01 18.20
CA GLY A 35 -9.44 -7.61 18.30
C GLY A 35 -8.27 -7.21 17.42
N ALA A 36 -7.71 -6.03 17.69
CA ALA A 36 -6.52 -5.55 17.00
C ALA A 36 -5.25 -6.14 17.63
N ARG A 37 -4.36 -6.67 16.80
CA ARG A 37 -3.01 -7.01 17.20
C ARG A 37 -2.10 -5.82 16.90
N ILE A 38 -1.54 -5.25 17.96
CA ILE A 38 -0.59 -4.15 17.86
C ILE A 38 0.69 -4.63 17.20
N ASN A 39 1.24 -3.86 16.26
CA ASN A 39 2.44 -4.17 15.48
C ASN A 39 2.36 -5.50 14.71
N GLY A 40 1.15 -5.95 14.39
CA GLY A 40 0.94 -7.19 13.63
C GLY A 40 1.09 -7.04 12.12
N ASN A 41 1.23 -5.82 11.61
CA ASN A 41 1.46 -5.49 10.22
C ASN A 41 2.61 -4.51 10.08
N SER A 42 3.20 -4.43 8.91
CA SER A 42 4.14 -3.40 8.50
C SER A 42 3.80 -2.85 7.14
N ILE A 43 3.89 -1.55 6.98
CA ILE A 43 3.99 -0.93 5.67
C ILE A 43 5.45 -1.02 5.27
N PHE A 44 5.76 -1.76 4.21
CA PHE A 44 7.11 -1.78 3.66
C PHE A 44 7.30 -0.65 2.66
N VAL A 45 8.40 0.06 2.80
CA VAL A 45 8.81 1.15 1.93
C VAL A 45 10.09 0.75 1.22
N PHE A 46 10.06 0.84 -0.10
CA PHE A 46 11.17 0.55 -1.00
C PHE A 46 11.60 1.83 -1.69
N GLU A 47 12.83 2.25 -1.49
CA GLU A 47 13.41 3.43 -2.13
C GLU A 47 14.44 2.94 -3.15
N ILE A 48 14.15 3.16 -4.43
CA ILE A 48 14.99 2.71 -5.56
C ILE A 48 14.75 3.61 -6.77
N ALA A 49 15.80 3.93 -7.51
CA ALA A 49 15.75 4.74 -8.74
C ALA A 49 15.01 6.08 -8.55
N ASP A 50 15.24 6.75 -7.44
CA ASP A 50 14.58 7.99 -7.03
C ASP A 50 13.06 7.89 -6.85
N LEU A 51 12.53 6.67 -6.72
CA LEU A 51 11.12 6.40 -6.43
C LEU A 51 10.96 5.84 -5.02
N CYS A 52 9.90 6.26 -4.34
CA CYS A 52 9.45 5.71 -3.07
C CYS A 52 8.18 4.89 -3.29
N ILE A 53 8.26 3.59 -3.05
CA ILE A 53 7.17 2.63 -3.25
C ILE A 53 6.76 2.11 -1.88
N ALA A 54 5.49 2.25 -1.51
CA ALA A 54 4.97 1.72 -0.25
C ALA A 54 3.95 0.61 -0.50
N HIS A 55 4.07 -0.48 0.27
CA HIS A 55 3.17 -1.61 0.28
C HIS A 55 2.46 -1.69 1.64
N LEU A 56 1.16 -1.47 1.66
CA LEU A 56 0.38 -1.33 2.90
C LEU A 56 0.18 -2.64 3.68
N GLY A 57 0.52 -3.79 3.07
CA GLY A 57 0.31 -5.08 3.72
C GLY A 57 -1.16 -5.34 4.01
N HIS A 58 -1.46 -5.78 5.22
CA HIS A 58 -2.82 -6.00 5.74
C HIS A 58 -3.25 -4.84 6.66
N LEU A 59 -3.14 -3.60 6.21
CA LEU A 59 -3.52 -2.43 6.98
C LEU A 59 -5.01 -2.44 7.36
N HIS A 60 -5.32 -2.15 8.63
CA HIS A 60 -6.67 -2.21 9.19
C HIS A 60 -7.20 -0.90 9.77
N HIS A 61 -6.44 0.17 9.71
CA HIS A 61 -6.81 1.46 10.28
C HIS A 61 -6.26 2.61 9.44
N VAL A 62 -6.88 3.77 9.53
CA VAL A 62 -6.35 5.01 8.95
C VAL A 62 -5.02 5.37 9.61
N LEU A 63 -4.18 6.09 8.90
CA LEU A 63 -2.85 6.44 9.39
C LEU A 63 -2.90 7.61 10.36
N THR A 64 -2.04 7.58 11.35
CA THR A 64 -1.78 8.70 12.25
C THR A 64 -0.72 9.63 11.67
N ASP A 65 -0.60 10.85 12.21
CA ASP A 65 0.45 11.78 11.81
C ASP A 65 1.86 11.19 12.00
N VAL A 66 2.04 10.32 13.01
CA VAL A 66 3.31 9.60 13.22
C VAL A 66 3.59 8.66 12.06
N HIS A 67 2.62 7.83 11.67
CA HIS A 67 2.78 6.93 10.51
C HIS A 67 3.07 7.72 9.23
N LEU A 68 2.36 8.83 8.99
CA LEU A 68 2.58 9.67 7.81
C LEU A 68 3.96 10.31 7.83
N GLY A 69 4.42 10.77 9.00
CA GLY A 69 5.77 11.31 9.17
C GLY A 69 6.87 10.27 8.92
N GLU A 70 6.66 9.02 9.38
CA GLU A 70 7.58 7.92 9.14
C GLU A 70 7.56 7.42 7.69
N LEU A 71 6.41 7.44 7.02
CA LEU A 71 6.30 7.09 5.59
C LEU A 71 7.02 8.11 4.70
N GLY A 72 6.86 9.40 5.01
CA GLY A 72 7.33 10.46 4.14
C GLY A 72 6.54 10.53 2.83
N GLN A 73 7.16 11.06 1.78
CA GLN A 73 6.54 11.16 0.46
C GLN A 73 6.56 9.79 -0.24
N VAL A 74 5.40 9.35 -0.71
CA VAL A 74 5.23 8.08 -1.43
C VAL A 74 4.83 8.38 -2.87
N ASP A 75 5.54 7.80 -3.82
CA ASP A 75 5.27 7.94 -5.25
C ASP A 75 4.28 6.87 -5.75
N VAL A 76 4.51 5.62 -5.33
CA VAL A 76 3.72 4.45 -5.73
C VAL A 76 3.18 3.75 -4.48
N LEU A 77 1.87 3.51 -4.44
CA LEU A 77 1.20 2.90 -3.30
C LEU A 77 0.47 1.62 -3.71
N LEU A 78 0.88 0.49 -3.12
CA LEU A 78 0.16 -0.79 -3.27
C LEU A 78 -0.84 -0.92 -2.13
N VAL A 79 -2.13 -1.02 -2.48
CA VAL A 79 -3.25 -0.96 -1.52
C VAL A 79 -4.10 -2.24 -1.55
N PRO A 80 -4.39 -2.85 -0.39
CA PRO A 80 -5.36 -3.94 -0.32
C PRO A 80 -6.78 -3.38 -0.44
N VAL A 81 -7.59 -3.95 -1.34
CA VAL A 81 -8.94 -3.45 -1.64
C VAL A 81 -10.03 -4.52 -1.51
N ASP A 82 -9.79 -5.55 -0.69
CA ASP A 82 -10.77 -6.62 -0.44
C ASP A 82 -12.02 -6.13 0.33
N GLY A 83 -11.90 -5.08 1.13
CA GLY A 83 -13.00 -4.48 1.87
C GLY A 83 -13.52 -5.30 3.06
N SER A 84 -12.87 -6.40 3.41
CA SER A 84 -13.35 -7.33 4.45
C SER A 84 -12.25 -7.90 5.34
N TYR A 85 -11.24 -8.53 4.76
CA TYR A 85 -10.10 -9.09 5.51
C TYR A 85 -9.10 -8.02 5.94
N THR A 86 -9.03 -6.92 5.20
CA THR A 86 -8.29 -5.74 5.58
C THR A 86 -9.26 -4.69 6.14
N MET A 87 -9.33 -3.52 5.62
CA MET A 87 -10.26 -2.47 6.05
C MET A 87 -11.31 -2.19 4.98
N ALA A 88 -12.41 -1.54 5.35
CA ALA A 88 -13.43 -1.11 4.40
C ALA A 88 -12.80 -0.25 3.29
N GLN A 89 -13.29 -0.38 2.06
CA GLN A 89 -12.72 0.32 0.90
C GLN A 89 -12.80 1.83 1.04
N GLU A 90 -13.84 2.36 1.69
CA GLU A 90 -14.00 3.79 1.97
C GLU A 90 -12.87 4.32 2.87
N LEU A 91 -12.48 3.56 3.90
CA LEU A 91 -11.37 3.90 4.78
C LEU A 91 -10.02 3.75 4.05
N MET A 92 -9.90 2.80 3.12
CA MET A 92 -8.71 2.69 2.27
C MET A 92 -8.57 3.91 1.36
N VAL A 93 -9.67 4.43 0.82
CA VAL A 93 -9.64 5.70 0.05
C VAL A 93 -9.21 6.86 0.94
N GLU A 94 -9.62 6.91 2.21
CA GLU A 94 -9.12 7.91 3.16
C GLU A 94 -7.60 7.80 3.37
N VAL A 95 -7.06 6.59 3.50
CA VAL A 95 -5.60 6.37 3.57
C VAL A 95 -4.89 6.86 2.30
N ILE A 96 -5.45 6.58 1.12
CA ILE A 96 -4.91 7.09 -0.14
C ILE A 96 -4.92 8.63 -0.17
N ASP A 97 -6.01 9.25 0.31
CA ASP A 97 -6.14 10.70 0.40
C ASP A 97 -5.16 11.31 1.44
N GLN A 98 -4.82 10.58 2.51
CA GLN A 98 -3.79 11.00 3.48
C GLN A 98 -2.38 10.98 2.86
N ILE A 99 -2.05 9.93 2.08
CA ILE A 99 -0.71 9.72 1.50
C ILE A 99 -0.52 10.54 0.22
N GLN A 100 -1.57 10.70 -0.59
CA GLN A 100 -1.57 11.41 -1.88
C GLN A 100 -0.50 10.91 -2.88
N PRO A 101 -0.41 9.60 -3.14
CA PRO A 101 0.57 9.06 -4.06
C PRO A 101 0.28 9.48 -5.51
N ALA A 102 1.32 9.46 -6.36
CA ALA A 102 1.16 9.69 -7.80
C ALA A 102 0.48 8.50 -8.50
N LEU A 103 0.81 7.27 -8.05
CA LEU A 103 0.29 6.02 -8.59
C LEU A 103 -0.23 5.11 -7.48
N VAL A 104 -1.44 4.59 -7.67
CA VAL A 104 -2.05 3.57 -6.80
C VAL A 104 -2.19 2.27 -7.56
N ILE A 105 -1.74 1.16 -6.98
CA ILE A 105 -1.90 -0.19 -7.53
C ILE A 105 -2.76 -1.00 -6.55
N PRO A 106 -4.02 -1.31 -6.91
CA PRO A 106 -4.87 -2.14 -6.08
C PRO A 106 -4.39 -3.59 -6.09
N MET A 107 -4.42 -4.20 -4.91
CA MET A 107 -4.08 -5.60 -4.70
C MET A 107 -5.08 -6.26 -3.75
N HIS A 108 -4.92 -7.55 -3.49
CA HIS A 108 -5.70 -8.27 -2.48
C HIS A 108 -7.22 -8.16 -2.71
N TYR A 109 -7.65 -8.25 -3.98
CA TYR A 109 -9.06 -8.36 -4.34
C TYR A 109 -9.34 -9.77 -4.88
N PHE A 110 -10.45 -10.36 -4.43
CA PHE A 110 -10.78 -11.75 -4.73
C PHE A 110 -11.78 -11.90 -5.87
N SER A 111 -12.29 -10.79 -6.38
CA SER A 111 -13.23 -10.80 -7.49
C SER A 111 -13.22 -9.47 -8.25
N THR A 112 -13.66 -9.51 -9.49
CA THR A 112 -13.88 -8.30 -10.31
C THR A 112 -14.92 -7.36 -9.68
N TYR A 113 -15.88 -7.91 -8.94
CA TYR A 113 -16.90 -7.12 -8.23
C TYR A 113 -16.26 -6.28 -7.12
N THR A 114 -15.37 -6.88 -6.31
CA THR A 114 -14.66 -6.17 -5.24
C THR A 114 -13.77 -5.06 -5.80
N LEU A 115 -13.04 -5.36 -6.89
CA LEU A 115 -12.24 -4.35 -7.59
C LEU A 115 -13.12 -3.21 -8.13
N ALA A 116 -14.23 -3.55 -8.79
CA ALA A 116 -15.15 -2.54 -9.35
C ALA A 116 -15.69 -1.59 -8.28
N GLY A 117 -16.02 -2.11 -7.08
CA GLY A 117 -16.43 -1.28 -5.94
C GLY A 117 -15.38 -0.25 -5.55
N PHE A 118 -14.12 -0.67 -5.44
CA PHE A 118 -13.02 0.26 -5.15
C PHE A 118 -12.84 1.30 -6.27
N LEU A 119 -12.87 0.86 -7.54
CA LEU A 119 -12.69 1.78 -8.67
C LEU A 119 -13.78 2.86 -8.74
N GLU A 120 -15.03 2.54 -8.34
CA GLU A 120 -16.09 3.54 -8.23
C GLU A 120 -15.79 4.59 -7.14
N LEU A 121 -15.23 4.19 -5.99
CA LEU A 121 -14.89 5.11 -4.91
C LEU A 121 -13.78 6.10 -5.27
N VAL A 122 -12.83 5.70 -6.13
CA VAL A 122 -11.74 6.57 -6.58
C VAL A 122 -12.06 7.35 -7.85
N ARG A 123 -13.19 7.06 -8.49
CA ARG A 123 -13.64 7.74 -9.72
C ARG A 123 -13.73 9.25 -9.52
N GLY A 124 -13.20 10.00 -10.48
CA GLY A 124 -13.16 11.47 -10.45
C GLY A 124 -12.06 12.08 -9.58
N ARG A 125 -11.33 11.26 -8.82
CA ARG A 125 -10.12 11.67 -8.06
C ARG A 125 -8.84 11.19 -8.73
N TYR A 126 -8.90 9.98 -9.31
CA TYR A 126 -7.80 9.31 -9.99
C TYR A 126 -8.24 8.89 -11.38
N GLU A 127 -7.33 8.95 -12.35
CA GLU A 127 -7.49 8.31 -13.64
C GLU A 127 -7.35 6.80 -13.46
N VAL A 128 -8.28 6.01 -13.99
CA VAL A 128 -8.23 4.55 -13.90
C VAL A 128 -7.72 3.99 -15.21
N VAL A 129 -6.61 3.27 -15.16
CA VAL A 129 -6.01 2.55 -16.29
C VAL A 129 -5.96 1.06 -15.96
N VAL A 130 -6.35 0.23 -16.91
CA VAL A 130 -6.27 -1.23 -16.81
C VAL A 130 -5.25 -1.70 -17.84
N GLU A 131 -4.19 -2.35 -17.35
CA GLU A 131 -3.13 -2.90 -18.20
C GLU A 131 -3.48 -4.31 -18.66
N GLU A 132 -2.96 -4.68 -19.83
CA GLU A 132 -3.06 -6.04 -20.35
C GLU A 132 -1.88 -6.91 -19.88
N GLU A 133 -0.75 -6.27 -19.58
CA GLU A 133 0.48 -6.93 -19.13
C GLU A 133 0.63 -6.86 -17.61
N PRO A 134 1.14 -7.92 -16.95
CA PRO A 134 1.32 -7.95 -15.50
C PRO A 134 2.53 -7.16 -15.00
N THR A 135 3.20 -6.43 -15.87
CA THR A 135 4.45 -5.72 -15.57
C THR A 135 4.43 -4.31 -16.12
N ILE A 136 4.86 -3.38 -15.30
CA ILE A 136 5.11 -1.99 -15.72
C ILE A 136 6.54 -1.59 -15.40
N VAL A 137 7.07 -0.65 -16.15
CA VAL A 137 8.36 0.00 -15.87
C VAL A 137 8.10 1.46 -15.53
N LEU A 138 8.54 1.86 -14.35
CA LEU A 138 8.39 3.23 -13.85
C LEU A 138 9.75 3.89 -13.69
N THR A 139 9.79 5.15 -14.02
CA THR A 139 10.91 6.07 -13.73
C THR A 139 10.34 7.35 -13.16
N ARG A 140 11.18 8.20 -12.57
CA ARG A 140 10.74 9.51 -12.10
C ARG A 140 10.08 10.34 -13.22
N THR A 141 10.52 10.18 -14.47
CA THR A 141 10.01 10.93 -15.62
C THR A 141 8.74 10.33 -16.24
N THR A 142 8.47 9.06 -16.01
CA THR A 142 7.26 8.36 -16.52
C THR A 142 6.20 8.15 -15.44
N LEU A 143 6.48 8.56 -14.21
CA LEU A 143 5.52 8.47 -13.11
C LEU A 143 4.26 9.29 -13.45
N PRO A 144 3.05 8.69 -13.43
CA PRO A 144 1.82 9.40 -13.75
C PRO A 144 1.45 10.39 -12.63
N TYR A 145 0.40 11.15 -12.88
CA TYR A 145 -0.18 12.03 -11.88
C TYR A 145 -1.59 11.56 -11.52
N ARG A 146 -1.79 11.16 -10.24
CA ARG A 146 -3.08 10.69 -9.71
C ARG A 146 -3.74 9.61 -10.56
N GLN A 147 -3.03 8.49 -10.72
CA GLN A 147 -3.52 7.34 -11.48
C GLN A 147 -3.73 6.12 -10.57
N VAL A 148 -4.79 5.38 -10.82
CA VAL A 148 -4.99 4.00 -10.35
C VAL A 148 -4.69 3.07 -11.50
N LEU A 149 -3.72 2.19 -11.33
CA LEU A 149 -3.30 1.23 -12.34
C LEU A 149 -3.69 -0.18 -11.89
N VAL A 150 -4.56 -0.82 -12.65
CA VAL A 150 -4.96 -2.21 -12.43
C VAL A 150 -4.07 -3.09 -13.28
N LEU A 151 -3.28 -3.94 -12.63
CA LEU A 151 -2.50 -4.98 -13.31
C LEU A 151 -3.31 -6.28 -13.35
N PRO A 152 -3.21 -7.08 -14.43
CA PRO A 152 -3.86 -8.38 -14.48
C PRO A 152 -3.30 -9.28 -13.37
N GLY A 153 -4.20 -9.96 -12.65
CA GLY A 153 -3.82 -10.98 -11.68
C GLY A 153 -3.32 -12.24 -12.38
N GLY A 154 -2.32 -12.91 -11.80
CA GLY A 154 -1.85 -14.21 -12.24
C GLY A 154 -2.81 -15.34 -11.80
#